data_c56f87eab23633ea65e9466ef400bdd1
#
_entry.id   c56f87eab23633ea65e9466ef400bdd1
#
_cell.length_a   1.000
_cell.length_b   1.000
_cell.length_c   1.000
_cell.angle_alpha   90.00
_cell.angle_beta   90.00
_cell.angle_gamma   90.00
#
_symmetry.space_group_name_H-M   'P 1'
#
loop_
_entity.id
_entity.type
_entity.pdbx_description
1 polymer ?
#
loop_
_entity_poly.entity_id
_entity_poly.type
_entity_poly.pdbx_seq_one_letter_code
_entity_poly.pdbx_strand_id
1 'polypeptide(L)'
;NYIAYTFYASNKGQDTINYWATIEIEDVIKNVDEAIRVMVIKNGERTIYAKKNKSTGNAENNTQPFYSDNVIMLEKNENFQVDSEDKYTIVIWVEGDDPDCTDELIGGEIKMNMRLTEEHINLENN
;
A
#
# COMPACT_ATOMS: atom_id res chain seq x y z
N ASN A 1 -15.46 -5.03 9.79
CA ASN A 1 -15.51 -5.26 8.34
C ASN A 1 -14.23 -4.80 7.67
N TYR A 2 -13.59 -5.70 6.98
CA TYR A 2 -12.35 -5.44 6.28
C TYR A 2 -12.26 -6.32 5.03
N ILE A 3 -11.41 -5.88 4.10
CA ILE A 3 -11.04 -6.67 2.93
C ILE A 3 -9.57 -7.01 3.06
N ALA A 4 -9.21 -8.25 2.79
CA ALA A 4 -7.81 -8.68 2.87
C ALA A 4 -7.46 -9.55 1.67
N TYR A 5 -6.24 -9.39 1.17
CA TYR A 5 -5.70 -10.24 0.12
C TYR A 5 -4.18 -10.36 0.26
N THR A 6 -3.66 -11.47 -0.24
CA THR A 6 -2.24 -11.78 -0.16
C THR A 6 -1.69 -12.03 -1.56
N PHE A 7 -0.50 -11.53 -1.81
CA PHE A 7 0.21 -11.83 -3.05
C PHE A 7 1.71 -11.93 -2.77
N TYR A 8 2.43 -12.41 -3.76
CA TYR A 8 3.87 -12.63 -3.67
C TYR A 8 4.57 -11.89 -4.80
N ALA A 9 5.65 -11.20 -4.46
CA ALA A 9 6.57 -10.64 -5.45
C ALA A 9 7.77 -11.58 -5.54
N SER A 10 8.05 -12.09 -6.73
CA SER A 10 9.13 -13.06 -6.93
C SER A 10 10.07 -12.58 -8.03
N ASN A 11 11.37 -12.73 -7.82
CA ASN A 11 12.36 -12.48 -8.85
C ASN A 11 12.70 -13.79 -9.55
N LYS A 12 12.08 -14.01 -10.70
CA LYS A 12 12.34 -15.20 -11.53
C LYS A 12 13.24 -14.89 -12.72
N GLY A 13 13.83 -13.71 -12.75
CA GLY A 13 14.79 -13.33 -13.76
C GLY A 13 16.18 -13.88 -13.49
N GLN A 14 17.17 -13.32 -14.17
CA GLN A 14 18.56 -13.76 -14.08
C GLN A 14 19.44 -12.80 -13.28
N ASP A 15 18.92 -11.63 -12.96
CA ASP A 15 19.69 -10.57 -12.32
C ASP A 15 19.05 -10.11 -11.02
N THR A 16 19.87 -9.62 -10.10
CA THR A 16 19.41 -8.87 -8.94
C THR A 16 18.80 -7.56 -9.45
N ILE A 17 17.63 -7.21 -8.92
CA ILE A 17 16.91 -5.99 -9.32
C ILE A 17 16.53 -5.16 -8.10
N ASN A 18 16.15 -3.93 -8.36
CA ASN A 18 15.35 -3.15 -7.44
C ASN A 18 13.91 -3.19 -7.94
N TYR A 19 12.94 -3.13 -7.02
CA TYR A 19 11.55 -2.97 -7.44
C TYR A 19 10.84 -1.98 -6.53
N TRP A 20 9.82 -1.34 -7.09
CA TRP A 20 8.96 -0.43 -6.36
C TRP A 20 7.62 -1.10 -6.14
N ALA A 21 7.12 -1.03 -4.91
CA ALA A 21 5.76 -1.45 -4.59
C ALA A 21 4.95 -0.19 -4.32
N THR A 22 3.85 -0.02 -5.05
CA THR A 22 3.02 1.17 -4.98
C THR A 22 1.57 0.78 -4.76
N ILE A 23 0.91 1.43 -3.79
CA ILE A 23 -0.53 1.30 -3.60
C ILE A 23 -1.13 2.67 -3.89
N GLU A 24 -2.03 2.73 -4.86
CA GLU A 24 -2.67 3.96 -5.31
C GLU A 24 -4.17 3.90 -5.08
N ILE A 25 -4.77 5.06 -4.80
CA ILE A 25 -6.22 5.23 -4.77
C ILE A 25 -6.61 5.82 -6.11
N GLU A 26 -7.42 5.11 -6.91
CA GLU A 26 -7.86 5.58 -8.21
C GLU A 26 -9.14 6.40 -8.12
N ASP A 27 -10.02 6.04 -7.20
CA ASP A 27 -11.34 6.66 -7.10
C ASP A 27 -11.80 6.72 -5.65
N VAL A 28 -12.27 7.90 -5.21
CA VAL A 28 -12.78 8.12 -3.86
C VAL A 28 -14.01 9.00 -3.95
N ILE A 29 -15.08 8.57 -3.31
CA ILE A 29 -16.30 9.36 -3.22
C ILE A 29 -16.45 9.88 -1.79
N LYS A 30 -16.75 11.19 -1.63
CA LYS A 30 -17.16 11.84 -0.37
C LYS A 30 -16.14 11.81 0.76
N ASN A 31 -14.87 12.05 0.50
CA ASN A 31 -13.83 12.16 1.55
C ASN A 31 -13.69 10.90 2.42
N VAL A 32 -14.15 9.76 1.93
CA VAL A 32 -14.03 8.49 2.66
C VAL A 32 -12.56 8.11 2.84
N ASP A 33 -11.71 8.59 1.95
CA ASP A 33 -10.27 8.37 2.01
C ASP A 33 -9.64 8.81 3.34
N GLU A 34 -10.23 9.78 4.05
CA GLU A 34 -9.77 10.19 5.36
C GLU A 34 -9.98 9.12 6.42
N ALA A 35 -11.02 8.30 6.24
CA ALA A 35 -11.35 7.23 7.17
C ALA A 35 -10.70 5.89 6.79
N ILE A 36 -10.08 5.81 5.62
CA ILE A 36 -9.45 4.57 5.15
C ILE A 36 -8.21 4.27 5.96
N ARG A 37 -8.08 2.99 6.31
CA ARG A 37 -6.85 2.44 6.90
C ARG A 37 -6.38 1.29 6.02
N VAL A 38 -5.09 1.26 5.75
CA VAL A 38 -4.48 0.20 4.94
C VAL A 38 -3.31 -0.37 5.72
N MET A 39 -3.42 -1.62 6.14
CA MET A 39 -2.32 -2.31 6.78
C MET A 39 -1.60 -3.14 5.74
N VAL A 40 -0.30 -2.95 5.64
CA VAL A 40 0.57 -3.73 4.78
C VAL A 40 1.41 -4.63 5.68
N ILE A 41 1.29 -5.92 5.47
CA ILE A 41 2.12 -6.90 6.17
C ILE A 41 3.09 -7.46 5.14
N LYS A 42 4.33 -7.04 5.23
CA LYS A 42 5.39 -7.50 4.32
C LYS A 42 6.32 -8.42 5.07
N ASN A 43 6.36 -9.67 4.65
CA ASN A 43 7.20 -10.69 5.31
C ASN A 43 7.00 -10.73 6.83
N GLY A 44 5.75 -10.54 7.29
CA GLY A 44 5.39 -10.55 8.70
C GLY A 44 5.49 -9.20 9.41
N GLU A 45 6.05 -8.17 8.78
CA GLU A 45 6.14 -6.84 9.37
C GLU A 45 4.95 -5.98 8.97
N ARG A 46 4.33 -5.33 9.95
CA ARG A 46 3.11 -4.54 9.75
C ARG A 46 3.39 -3.07 9.69
N THR A 47 2.73 -2.39 8.77
CA THR A 47 2.68 -0.93 8.71
C THR A 47 1.24 -0.54 8.41
N ILE A 48 0.69 0.38 9.18
CA ILE A 48 -0.67 0.88 8.95
C ILE A 48 -0.56 2.27 8.34
N TYR A 49 -1.17 2.46 7.18
CA TYR A 49 -1.20 3.73 6.48
C TYR A 49 -2.54 4.42 6.67
N ALA A 50 -2.51 5.74 6.88
CA ALA A 50 -3.69 6.58 7.00
C ALA A 50 -3.34 8.00 6.56
N LYS A 51 -4.32 8.75 6.04
CA LYS A 51 -4.10 10.17 5.76
C LYS A 51 -3.84 10.93 7.05
N LYS A 52 -3.06 11.98 6.97
CA LYS A 52 -2.83 12.89 8.08
C LYS A 52 -4.15 13.51 8.51
N ASN A 53 -4.27 13.78 9.80
CA ASN A 53 -5.42 14.49 10.34
C ASN A 53 -5.45 15.91 9.77
N LYS A 54 -6.56 16.30 9.17
CA LYS A 54 -6.70 17.63 8.56
C LYS A 54 -6.61 18.77 9.55
N SER A 55 -7.10 18.55 10.77
CA SER A 55 -7.12 19.61 11.79
C SER A 55 -5.75 19.87 12.38
N THR A 56 -4.93 18.86 12.56
CA THR A 56 -3.62 18.97 13.20
C THR A 56 -2.45 18.93 12.24
N GLY A 57 -2.66 18.38 11.05
CA GLY A 57 -1.58 18.14 10.08
C GLY A 57 -0.65 17.00 10.47
N ASN A 58 -0.95 16.28 11.54
CA ASN A 58 -0.12 15.20 12.05
C ASN A 58 -0.66 13.83 11.64
N ALA A 59 0.24 12.83 11.64
CA ALA A 59 -0.15 11.46 11.42
C ALA A 59 -1.13 11.00 12.52
N GLU A 60 -2.09 10.17 12.13
CA GLU A 60 -2.93 9.50 13.10
C GLU A 60 -2.08 8.55 13.95
N ASN A 61 -2.53 8.27 15.17
CA ASN A 61 -1.76 7.45 16.12
C ASN A 61 -1.41 6.08 15.51
N ASN A 62 -0.15 5.71 15.63
CA ASN A 62 0.36 4.42 15.20
C ASN A 62 0.21 4.18 13.69
N THR A 63 0.19 5.25 12.90
CA THR A 63 0.10 5.14 11.45
C THR A 63 1.24 5.85 10.75
N GLN A 64 1.49 5.41 9.52
CA GLN A 64 2.37 6.05 8.57
C GLN A 64 1.50 6.89 7.64
N PRO A 65 1.78 8.16 7.41
CA PRO A 65 0.99 8.96 6.48
C PRO A 65 1.04 8.39 5.06
N PHE A 66 -0.03 8.62 4.30
CA PHE A 66 0.00 8.35 2.87
C PHE A 66 1.16 9.13 2.23
N TYR A 67 1.76 8.53 1.22
CA TYR A 67 2.85 9.17 0.49
C TYR A 67 2.41 10.50 -0.15
N SER A 68 1.20 10.51 -0.71
CA SER A 68 0.57 11.69 -1.30
C SER A 68 -0.94 11.49 -1.28
N ASP A 69 -1.71 12.47 -1.80
CA ASP A 69 -3.17 12.40 -1.78
C ASP A 69 -3.72 11.13 -2.44
N ASN A 70 -3.09 10.66 -3.49
CA ASN A 70 -3.55 9.51 -4.25
C ASN A 70 -2.65 8.29 -4.16
N VAL A 71 -1.55 8.38 -3.44
CA VAL A 71 -0.60 7.28 -3.28
C VAL A 71 -0.49 6.95 -1.80
N ILE A 72 -0.96 5.77 -1.43
CA ILE A 72 -0.92 5.31 -0.04
C ILE A 72 0.50 4.93 0.33
N MET A 73 1.12 4.08 -0.46
CA MET A 73 2.45 3.54 -0.22
C MET A 73 3.29 3.65 -1.48
N LEU A 74 4.53 4.08 -1.32
CA LEU A 74 5.55 4.00 -2.35
C LEU A 74 6.81 3.50 -1.67
N GLU A 75 7.16 2.24 -1.91
CA GLU A 75 8.27 1.58 -1.24
C GLU A 75 9.26 1.02 -2.24
N LYS A 76 10.51 1.41 -2.10
CA LYS A 76 11.60 0.85 -2.89
C LYS A 76 12.22 -0.34 -2.17
N ASN A 77 12.36 -1.44 -2.88
CA ASN A 77 13.00 -2.65 -2.40
C ASN A 77 14.29 -2.85 -3.19
N GLU A 78 15.40 -2.70 -2.53
CA GLU A 78 16.71 -2.77 -3.17
C GLU A 78 17.32 -4.17 -3.07
N ASN A 79 18.12 -4.50 -4.06
CA ASN A 79 18.90 -5.74 -4.07
C ASN A 79 18.06 -7.00 -3.93
N PHE A 80 16.95 -7.03 -4.66
CA PHE A 80 16.06 -8.18 -4.68
C PHE A 80 16.70 -9.29 -5.51
N GLN A 81 17.17 -10.31 -4.81
CA GLN A 81 17.98 -11.38 -5.39
C GLN A 81 17.16 -12.30 -6.27
N VAL A 82 17.83 -12.94 -7.21
CA VAL A 82 17.23 -14.00 -8.02
C VAL A 82 16.69 -15.10 -7.09
N ASP A 83 15.49 -15.58 -7.41
CA ASP A 83 14.75 -16.59 -6.65
C ASP A 83 14.27 -16.14 -5.26
N SER A 84 14.42 -14.87 -4.93
CA SER A 84 13.83 -14.30 -3.73
C SER A 84 12.33 -14.06 -3.91
N GLU A 85 11.64 -14.03 -2.78
CA GLU A 85 10.20 -13.80 -2.76
C GLU A 85 9.84 -12.94 -1.56
N ASP A 86 9.03 -11.90 -1.79
CA ASP A 86 8.43 -11.10 -0.73
C ASP A 86 6.94 -11.38 -0.68
N LYS A 87 6.43 -11.63 0.53
CA LYS A 87 5.01 -11.87 0.76
C LYS A 87 4.36 -10.60 1.29
N TYR A 88 3.29 -10.17 0.63
CA TYR A 88 2.49 -9.02 1.03
C TYR A 88 1.08 -9.46 1.38
N THR A 89 0.58 -9.01 2.52
CA THR A 89 -0.84 -9.11 2.85
C THR A 89 -1.35 -7.69 3.07
N ILE A 90 -2.39 -7.33 2.35
CA ILE A 90 -2.99 -6.00 2.41
C ILE A 90 -4.35 -6.13 3.08
N VAL A 91 -4.56 -5.37 4.14
CA VAL A 91 -5.84 -5.35 4.87
C VAL A 91 -6.38 -3.94 4.81
N ILE A 92 -7.60 -3.78 4.33
CA ILE A 92 -8.23 -2.47 4.13
C ILE A 92 -9.50 -2.41 4.96
N TRP A 93 -9.65 -1.34 5.73
CA TRP A 93 -10.89 -1.08 6.47
C TRP A 93 -11.15 0.42 6.53
N VAL A 94 -12.34 0.78 6.96
CA VAL A 94 -12.76 2.16 7.14
C VAL A 94 -13.02 2.37 8.62
N GLU A 95 -12.33 3.36 9.20
CA GLU A 95 -12.55 3.74 10.60
C GLU A 95 -13.83 4.52 10.73
N GLY A 96 -14.53 4.33 11.85
CA GLY A 96 -15.72 5.07 12.19
C GLY A 96 -16.85 4.16 12.64
N ASP A 97 -17.83 4.78 13.30
CA ASP A 97 -19.00 4.07 13.81
C ASP A 97 -20.17 4.10 12.83
N ASP A 98 -19.96 4.69 11.63
CA ASP A 98 -21.01 4.76 10.63
C ASP A 98 -21.21 3.39 9.98
N PRO A 99 -22.42 2.80 10.10
CA PRO A 99 -22.68 1.51 9.47
C PRO A 99 -22.65 1.57 7.95
N ASP A 100 -22.68 2.77 7.35
CA ASP A 100 -22.52 2.92 5.90
C ASP A 100 -21.07 2.76 5.45
N CYS A 101 -20.13 2.75 6.37
CA CYS A 101 -18.73 2.44 6.10
C CYS A 101 -18.55 0.92 6.04
N THR A 102 -19.00 0.31 4.97
CA THR A 102 -19.05 -1.15 4.82
C THR A 102 -18.08 -1.62 3.74
N ASP A 103 -17.94 -2.93 3.61
CA ASP A 103 -17.15 -3.55 2.55
C ASP A 103 -17.63 -3.18 1.16
N GLU A 104 -18.95 -2.92 1.01
CA GLU A 104 -19.53 -2.47 -0.24
C GLU A 104 -18.95 -1.11 -0.66
N LEU A 105 -18.78 -0.22 0.30
CA LEU A 105 -18.18 1.08 0.06
C LEU A 105 -16.74 0.92 -0.46
N ILE A 106 -15.94 0.08 0.20
CA ILE A 106 -14.58 -0.18 -0.23
C ILE A 106 -14.56 -0.84 -1.62
N GLY A 107 -15.42 -1.81 -1.86
CA GLY A 107 -15.47 -2.52 -3.14
C GLY A 107 -16.03 -1.74 -4.30
N GLY A 108 -17.02 -0.85 -4.04
CA GLY A 108 -17.75 -0.10 -5.07
C GLY A 108 -17.35 1.35 -5.22
N GLU A 109 -17.07 2.03 -4.10
CA GLU A 109 -16.86 3.46 -4.04
C GLU A 109 -15.40 3.86 -3.94
N ILE A 110 -14.55 2.95 -3.53
CA ILE A 110 -13.10 3.17 -3.40
C ILE A 110 -12.39 2.14 -4.25
N LYS A 111 -11.60 2.62 -5.19
CA LYS A 111 -10.77 1.76 -6.03
C LYS A 111 -9.32 1.96 -5.67
N MET A 112 -8.67 0.87 -5.30
CA MET A 112 -7.24 0.85 -5.03
C MET A 112 -6.56 -0.05 -6.03
N ASN A 113 -5.35 0.32 -6.37
CA ASN A 113 -4.52 -0.44 -7.30
C ASN A 113 -3.16 -0.64 -6.68
N MET A 114 -2.66 -1.87 -6.74
CA MET A 114 -1.29 -2.15 -6.34
C MET A 114 -0.46 -2.50 -7.55
N ARG A 115 0.72 -1.91 -7.60
CA ARG A 115 1.60 -2.05 -8.74
C ARG A 115 3.01 -2.38 -8.28
N LEU A 116 3.65 -3.32 -8.97
CA LEU A 116 5.06 -3.61 -8.80
C LEU A 116 5.78 -3.19 -10.07
N THR A 117 6.81 -2.37 -9.91
CA THR A 117 7.60 -1.88 -11.04
C THR A 117 9.05 -2.24 -10.83
N GLU A 118 9.60 -2.95 -11.77
CA GLU A 118 10.99 -3.37 -11.75
C GLU A 118 11.92 -2.24 -12.19
N GLU A 119 13.09 -2.16 -11.53
CA GLU A 119 14.16 -1.26 -11.92
C GLU A 119 15.44 -2.07 -12.01
N HIS A 120 16.01 -2.14 -13.20
CA HIS A 120 17.28 -2.83 -13.38
C HIS A 120 18.44 -2.01 -12.85
N ILE A 121 19.35 -2.68 -12.15
CA ILE A 121 20.58 -2.06 -11.68
C ILE A 121 21.55 -1.99 -12.86
N ASN A 122 21.90 -0.76 -13.26
CA ASN A 122 22.83 -0.56 -14.35
C ASN A 122 24.26 -0.45 -13.81
N LEU A 123 24.99 -1.54 -13.86
CA LEU A 123 26.36 -1.62 -13.36
C LEU A 123 27.38 -0.93 -14.28
N GLU A 124 27.02 -0.67 -15.54
CA GLU A 124 27.93 -0.06 -16.50
C GLU A 124 28.12 1.44 -16.31
N ASN A 125 27.21 2.11 -15.63
CA ASN A 125 27.24 3.55 -15.41
C ASN A 125 27.72 3.94 -14.02
N ASN A 126 28.36 3.05 -13.32
CA ASN A 126 28.88 3.31 -11.97
C ASN A 126 30.31 3.76 -12.00
#